data_79df885a1b6bd7bc81e7dc51c49e2452
#
_entry.id   79df885a1b6bd7bc81e7dc51c49e2452
#
_cell.length_a   1.000
_cell.length_b   1.000
_cell.length_c   1.000
_cell.angle_alpha   90.00
_cell.angle_beta   90.00
_cell.angle_gamma   90.00
#
_symmetry.space_group_name_H-M   'P 1'
#
loop_
_entity.id
_entity.type
_entity.pdbx_description
1 polymer ?
#
loop_
_entity_poly.entity_id
_entity_poly.type
_entity_poly.pdbx_seq_one_letter_code
_entity_poly.pdbx_strand_id
1 'polypeptide(L)'
;MNTYIYKVMKRYKKRDEQRLKEKNHDTNRDDKSIKPSKEVILLQNYKWVILKNHDEINYSTKRYYHKMLGMNVDTFTIEKMFLELDPNFEKLRDLKEDYIEFNNQEYESEFDVLTNLNALINKYKYSDQSIFSDFALFLIKNKEPIVNSFIKVKVYRKSARNEQEYYARLSNRPMESFNRKPKDLKRESRGFSDFNYTRNRILWATRDNPSVRGIPKPKDEIKKNKGKKRGSYNKKK
;
A
#
# COMPACT_ATOMS: atom_id res chain seq x y z
N MET A 1 12.75 -4.70 -2.80
CA MET A 1 12.89 -5.13 -1.39
C MET A 1 12.27 -6.49 -1.12
N ASN A 2 11.00 -6.74 -1.35
CA ASN A 2 10.38 -8.07 -1.18
C ASN A 2 11.14 -9.20 -1.88
N THR A 3 11.60 -8.96 -3.11
CA THR A 3 12.40 -9.95 -3.89
C THR A 3 13.72 -10.28 -3.20
N TYR A 4 14.35 -9.29 -2.58
CA TYR A 4 15.60 -9.51 -1.84
C TYR A 4 15.35 -10.32 -0.57
N ILE A 5 14.35 -9.96 0.24
CA ILE A 5 13.95 -10.73 1.42
C ILE A 5 13.66 -12.19 1.03
N TYR A 6 12.98 -12.40 -0.10
CA TYR A 6 12.68 -13.74 -0.60
C TYR A 6 13.96 -14.52 -0.99
N LYS A 7 14.94 -13.85 -1.62
CA LYS A 7 16.24 -14.47 -1.94
C LYS A 7 16.99 -14.91 -0.66
N VAL A 8 17.00 -14.05 0.37
CA VAL A 8 17.59 -14.38 1.66
C VAL A 8 16.85 -15.55 2.31
N MET A 9 15.53 -15.52 2.35
CA MET A 9 14.70 -16.61 2.88
C MET A 9 14.96 -17.94 2.16
N LYS A 10 15.12 -17.93 0.83
CA LYS A 10 15.44 -19.13 0.05
C LYS A 10 16.79 -19.74 0.45
N ARG A 11 17.81 -18.88 0.75
CA ARG A 11 19.12 -19.35 1.26
C ARG A 11 18.96 -20.10 2.60
N TYR A 12 18.21 -19.53 3.53
CA TYR A 12 17.97 -20.16 4.84
C TYR A 12 17.16 -21.46 4.73
N LYS A 13 16.12 -21.51 3.88
CA LYS A 13 15.37 -22.75 3.62
C LYS A 13 16.26 -23.86 3.05
N LYS A 14 17.12 -23.53 2.09
CA LYS A 14 18.08 -24.49 1.52
C LYS A 14 19.05 -25.03 2.59
N ARG A 15 19.48 -24.18 3.52
CA ARG A 15 20.31 -24.60 4.66
C ARG A 15 19.54 -25.55 5.60
N ASP A 16 18.28 -25.26 5.88
CA ASP A 16 17.43 -26.14 6.69
C ASP A 16 17.22 -27.52 6.01
N GLU A 17 17.01 -27.55 4.69
CA GLU A 17 16.93 -28.81 3.91
C GLU A 17 18.24 -29.61 3.95
N GLN A 18 19.39 -28.94 3.88
CA GLN A 18 20.70 -29.61 4.01
C GLN A 18 20.87 -30.24 5.40
N ARG A 19 20.56 -29.50 6.46
CA ARG A 19 20.59 -29.99 7.84
C ARG A 19 19.66 -31.22 8.05
N LEU A 20 18.51 -31.23 7.37
CA LEU A 20 17.60 -32.38 7.42
C LEU A 20 18.24 -33.62 6.77
N LYS A 21 18.88 -33.45 5.60
CA LYS A 21 19.54 -34.53 4.90
C LYS A 21 20.70 -35.12 5.73
N GLU A 22 21.52 -34.26 6.33
CA GLU A 22 22.63 -34.67 7.24
C GLU A 22 22.05 -35.44 8.43
N LYS A 23 21.03 -34.92 9.09
CA LYS A 23 20.37 -35.59 10.22
C LYS A 23 19.80 -36.96 9.84
N ASN A 24 19.13 -37.07 8.69
CA ASN A 24 18.60 -38.33 8.22
C ASN A 24 19.70 -39.35 7.90
N HIS A 25 20.81 -38.91 7.34
CA HIS A 25 21.98 -39.75 7.10
C HIS A 25 22.54 -40.30 8.40
N ASP A 26 22.71 -39.43 9.42
CA ASP A 26 23.33 -39.84 10.71
C ASP A 26 22.39 -40.72 11.55
N THR A 27 21.07 -40.52 11.43
CA THR A 27 20.08 -41.25 12.27
C THR A 27 19.44 -42.44 11.58
N ASN A 28 19.74 -42.70 10.31
CA ASN A 28 19.05 -43.70 9.48
C ASN A 28 17.52 -43.62 9.52
N ARG A 29 16.98 -42.42 9.65
CA ARG A 29 15.52 -42.11 9.70
C ARG A 29 15.14 -41.27 8.52
N ASP A 30 14.01 -41.58 7.88
CA ASP A 30 13.39 -40.78 6.81
C ASP A 30 12.42 -39.73 7.39
N ASP A 31 12.92 -38.75 8.11
CA ASP A 31 12.13 -37.60 8.53
C ASP A 31 11.74 -36.76 7.30
N LYS A 32 10.46 -36.71 6.96
CA LYS A 32 9.95 -36.02 5.75
C LYS A 32 9.85 -34.49 5.89
N SER A 33 9.91 -33.97 7.11
CA SER A 33 9.80 -32.52 7.33
C SER A 33 10.62 -32.06 8.54
N ILE A 34 11.25 -30.91 8.39
CA ILE A 34 11.91 -30.22 9.51
C ILE A 34 11.08 -29.00 9.91
N LYS A 35 11.05 -28.70 11.20
CA LYS A 35 10.50 -27.42 11.66
C LYS A 35 11.34 -26.29 11.08
N PRO A 36 10.70 -25.22 10.54
CA PRO A 36 11.46 -24.10 9.99
C PRO A 36 12.34 -23.47 11.09
N SER A 37 13.55 -23.10 10.71
CA SER A 37 14.47 -22.41 11.62
C SER A 37 13.92 -21.05 12.06
N LYS A 38 14.46 -20.51 13.16
CA LYS A 38 14.05 -19.19 13.68
C LYS A 38 14.22 -18.11 12.62
N GLU A 39 15.27 -18.18 11.83
CA GLU A 39 15.55 -17.26 10.74
C GLU A 39 14.49 -17.31 9.64
N VAL A 40 14.05 -18.49 9.25
CA VAL A 40 12.96 -18.64 8.26
C VAL A 40 11.66 -18.10 8.82
N ILE A 41 11.37 -18.34 10.11
CA ILE A 41 10.18 -17.80 10.79
C ILE A 41 10.20 -16.27 10.80
N LEU A 42 11.33 -15.66 11.15
CA LEU A 42 11.50 -14.21 11.12
C LEU A 42 11.26 -13.64 9.73
N LEU A 43 11.89 -14.21 8.70
CA LEU A 43 11.77 -13.76 7.31
C LEU A 43 10.35 -13.95 6.74
N GLN A 44 9.58 -14.91 7.24
CA GLN A 44 8.19 -15.10 6.81
C GLN A 44 7.23 -14.10 7.45
N ASN A 45 7.35 -13.88 8.75
CA ASN A 45 6.33 -13.20 9.55
C ASN A 45 6.64 -11.72 9.81
N TYR A 46 7.91 -11.31 9.76
CA TYR A 46 8.36 -9.99 10.21
C TYR A 46 8.96 -9.12 9.10
N LYS A 47 8.54 -9.33 7.86
CA LYS A 47 8.95 -8.49 6.70
C LYS A 47 8.64 -7.01 6.89
N TRP A 48 7.68 -6.70 7.73
CA TRP A 48 7.29 -5.33 8.04
C TRP A 48 8.44 -4.50 8.61
N VAL A 49 9.42 -5.10 9.27
CA VAL A 49 10.64 -4.44 9.77
C VAL A 49 11.35 -3.62 8.70
N ILE A 50 11.37 -4.12 7.46
CA ILE A 50 11.97 -3.40 6.33
C ILE A 50 10.92 -2.67 5.49
N LEU A 51 9.71 -3.25 5.36
CA LEU A 51 8.73 -2.77 4.40
C LEU A 51 7.89 -1.60 4.90
N LYS A 52 7.62 -1.53 6.22
CA LYS A 52 6.93 -0.39 6.82
C LYS A 52 7.86 0.80 6.98
N ASN A 53 7.29 1.99 6.97
CA ASN A 53 7.99 3.20 7.34
C ASN A 53 8.34 3.13 8.83
N HIS A 54 9.48 3.67 9.20
CA HIS A 54 9.95 3.63 10.60
C HIS A 54 8.92 4.25 11.55
N ASP A 55 8.34 5.38 11.16
CA ASP A 55 7.32 6.10 11.95
C ASP A 55 6.00 5.34 12.10
N GLU A 56 5.72 4.36 11.22
CA GLU A 56 4.51 3.54 11.28
C GLU A 56 4.70 2.28 12.13
N ILE A 57 5.91 2.02 12.61
CA ILE A 57 6.20 0.87 13.47
C ILE A 57 5.83 1.21 14.91
N ASN A 58 4.87 0.47 15.45
CA ASN A 58 4.52 0.60 16.87
C ASN A 58 5.52 -0.17 17.72
N TYR A 59 6.47 0.55 18.31
CA TYR A 59 7.46 -0.01 19.22
C TYR A 59 6.83 -0.21 20.62
N SER A 60 6.40 -1.44 20.88
CA SER A 60 5.93 -1.83 22.19
C SER A 60 7.05 -2.47 23.01
N THR A 61 7.24 -2.00 24.23
CA THR A 61 8.17 -2.59 25.20
C THR A 61 7.57 -3.81 25.92
N LYS A 62 6.29 -4.09 25.66
CA LYS A 62 5.61 -5.25 26.25
C LYS A 62 6.15 -6.53 25.65
N ARG A 63 6.84 -7.32 26.46
CA ARG A 63 7.34 -8.63 26.08
C ARG A 63 6.24 -9.68 26.12
N TYR A 64 6.27 -10.57 25.12
CA TYR A 64 5.38 -11.73 25.05
C TYR A 64 6.17 -12.97 24.62
N TYR A 65 5.72 -14.13 25.08
CA TYR A 65 6.34 -15.39 24.69
C TYR A 65 5.93 -15.77 23.26
N HIS A 66 6.93 -15.84 22.36
CA HIS A 66 6.69 -16.24 20.99
C HIS A 66 6.97 -17.74 20.81
N LYS A 67 5.89 -18.53 20.71
CA LYS A 67 5.96 -20.01 20.69
C LYS A 67 6.90 -20.57 19.62
N MET A 68 6.89 -20.02 18.41
CA MET A 68 7.74 -20.53 17.31
C MET A 68 9.21 -20.14 17.45
N LEU A 69 9.51 -19.01 18.08
CA LEU A 69 10.88 -18.57 18.37
C LEU A 69 11.41 -19.18 19.69
N GLY A 70 10.51 -19.68 20.55
CA GLY A 70 10.85 -20.28 21.84
C GLY A 70 11.45 -19.31 22.85
N MET A 71 11.09 -18.01 22.76
CA MET A 71 11.65 -16.96 23.63
C MET A 71 10.68 -15.80 23.84
N ASN A 72 10.92 -15.02 24.89
CA ASN A 72 10.23 -13.77 25.09
C ASN A 72 10.79 -12.68 24.17
N VAL A 73 9.93 -12.05 23.40
CA VAL A 73 10.28 -11.00 22.43
C VAL A 73 9.42 -9.76 22.61
N ASP A 74 9.97 -8.63 22.28
CA ASP A 74 9.30 -7.37 22.02
C ASP A 74 9.59 -6.90 20.59
N THR A 75 9.00 -5.79 20.18
CA THR A 75 9.18 -5.25 18.83
C THR A 75 10.64 -4.95 18.51
N PHE A 76 11.40 -4.41 19.47
CA PHE A 76 12.83 -4.11 19.31
C PHE A 76 13.68 -5.37 19.13
N THR A 77 13.40 -6.39 19.96
CA THR A 77 14.10 -7.69 19.85
C THR A 77 13.88 -8.33 18.48
N ILE A 78 12.64 -8.29 17.99
CA ILE A 78 12.30 -8.83 16.65
C ILE A 78 13.01 -8.06 15.56
N GLU A 79 13.00 -6.73 15.62
CA GLU A 79 13.69 -5.88 14.66
C GLU A 79 15.17 -6.18 14.63
N LYS A 80 15.84 -6.20 15.78
CA LYS A 80 17.26 -6.51 15.90
C LYS A 80 17.58 -7.88 15.31
N MET A 81 16.85 -8.91 15.72
CA MET A 81 17.02 -10.27 15.20
C MET A 81 16.80 -10.34 13.68
N PHE A 82 15.86 -9.58 13.15
CA PHE A 82 15.59 -9.56 11.70
C PHE A 82 16.72 -8.89 10.93
N LEU A 83 17.22 -7.76 11.39
CA LEU A 83 18.30 -7.01 10.74
C LEU A 83 19.63 -7.79 10.77
N GLU A 84 19.89 -8.55 11.83
CA GLU A 84 21.07 -9.42 11.96
C GLU A 84 21.08 -10.60 10.97
N LEU A 85 19.95 -10.93 10.31
CA LEU A 85 19.90 -12.04 9.36
C LEU A 85 20.69 -11.80 8.06
N ASP A 86 20.83 -10.56 7.67
CA ASP A 86 21.60 -10.18 6.49
C ASP A 86 22.15 -8.76 6.66
N PRO A 87 23.47 -8.53 6.48
CA PRO A 87 24.11 -7.23 6.71
C PRO A 87 23.60 -6.13 5.78
N ASN A 88 22.90 -6.51 4.71
CA ASN A 88 22.32 -5.54 3.78
C ASN A 88 20.92 -5.07 4.20
N PHE A 89 20.27 -5.71 5.17
CA PHE A 89 18.90 -5.33 5.57
C PHE A 89 18.83 -3.93 6.18
N GLU A 90 19.82 -3.57 7.01
CA GLU A 90 19.91 -2.23 7.57
C GLU A 90 20.13 -1.19 6.48
N LYS A 91 21.10 -1.40 5.59
CA LYS A 91 21.34 -0.51 4.43
C LYS A 91 20.12 -0.35 3.53
N LEU A 92 19.40 -1.46 3.27
CA LEU A 92 18.19 -1.42 2.46
C LEU A 92 17.08 -0.61 3.12
N ARG A 93 16.95 -0.69 4.44
CA ARG A 93 16.01 0.11 5.21
C ARG A 93 16.36 1.58 5.14
N ASP A 94 17.62 1.93 5.42
CA ASP A 94 18.07 3.31 5.41
C ASP A 94 17.86 3.99 4.04
N LEU A 95 18.25 3.32 2.96
CA LEU A 95 18.02 3.83 1.61
C LEU A 95 16.53 3.99 1.28
N LYS A 96 15.65 3.15 1.83
CA LYS A 96 14.20 3.30 1.69
C LYS A 96 13.71 4.52 2.47
N GLU A 97 14.16 4.71 3.71
CA GLU A 97 13.77 5.86 4.53
C GLU A 97 14.22 7.17 3.90
N ASP A 98 15.40 7.25 3.27
CA ASP A 98 15.83 8.43 2.50
C ASP A 98 14.79 8.84 1.44
N TYR A 99 14.20 7.85 0.71
CA TYR A 99 13.16 8.16 -0.27
C TYR A 99 11.87 8.63 0.37
N ILE A 100 11.51 8.06 1.50
CA ILE A 100 10.31 8.46 2.26
C ILE A 100 10.49 9.88 2.78
N GLU A 101 11.65 10.19 3.35
CA GLU A 101 11.99 11.53 3.81
C GLU A 101 11.92 12.53 2.66
N PHE A 102 12.58 12.26 1.54
CA PHE A 102 12.46 13.06 0.33
C PHE A 102 11.01 13.31 -0.07
N ASN A 103 10.17 12.27 -0.05
CA ASN A 103 8.78 12.41 -0.47
C ASN A 103 7.90 13.15 0.55
N ASN A 104 8.23 13.09 1.83
CA ASN A 104 7.47 13.72 2.90
C ASN A 104 7.92 15.18 3.17
N GLN A 105 9.11 15.54 2.75
CA GLN A 105 9.65 16.88 2.92
C GLN A 105 8.82 17.92 2.16
N GLU A 106 8.66 19.10 2.74
CA GLU A 106 8.09 20.26 2.06
C GLU A 106 9.20 21.06 1.38
N TYR A 107 8.99 21.37 0.11
CA TYR A 107 9.92 22.16 -0.70
C TYR A 107 9.28 23.49 -1.06
N GLU A 108 10.11 24.54 -1.11
CA GLU A 108 9.66 25.89 -1.46
C GLU A 108 9.58 26.10 -2.98
N SER A 109 10.46 25.45 -3.74
CA SER A 109 10.54 25.58 -5.19
C SER A 109 10.73 24.24 -5.91
N GLU A 110 10.40 24.20 -7.20
CA GLU A 110 10.70 23.06 -8.08
C GLU A 110 12.22 22.80 -8.16
N PHE A 111 13.03 23.85 -8.09
CA PHE A 111 14.47 23.72 -8.11
C PHE A 111 15.00 22.95 -6.89
N ASP A 112 14.41 23.18 -5.71
CA ASP A 112 14.78 22.44 -4.49
C ASP A 112 14.41 20.97 -4.60
N VAL A 113 13.21 20.68 -5.11
CA VAL A 113 12.78 19.28 -5.39
C VAL A 113 13.78 18.61 -6.33
N LEU A 114 14.13 19.29 -7.42
CA LEU A 114 15.03 18.76 -8.43
C LEU A 114 16.44 18.51 -7.87
N THR A 115 16.95 19.40 -7.06
CA THR A 115 18.27 19.32 -6.43
C THR A 115 18.30 18.12 -5.46
N ASN A 116 17.32 18.00 -4.59
CA ASN A 116 17.22 16.89 -3.64
C ASN A 116 16.99 15.55 -4.34
N LEU A 117 16.15 15.51 -5.39
CA LEU A 117 15.97 14.31 -6.21
C LEU A 117 17.27 13.87 -6.89
N ASN A 118 18.06 14.80 -7.42
CA ASN A 118 19.36 14.49 -8.02
C ASN A 118 20.35 13.94 -7.00
N ALA A 119 20.40 14.53 -5.78
CA ALA A 119 21.22 14.03 -4.69
C ALA A 119 20.84 12.57 -4.33
N LEU A 120 19.54 12.31 -4.22
CA LEU A 120 19.02 10.97 -3.95
C LEU A 120 19.34 9.97 -5.07
N ILE A 121 19.15 10.36 -6.32
CA ILE A 121 19.51 9.55 -7.48
C ILE A 121 20.99 9.19 -7.46
N ASN A 122 21.87 10.14 -7.19
CA ASN A 122 23.30 9.90 -7.08
C ASN A 122 23.63 8.93 -5.94
N LYS A 123 23.04 9.12 -4.76
CA LYS A 123 23.19 8.20 -3.62
C LYS A 123 22.82 6.77 -4.00
N TYR A 124 21.73 6.57 -4.72
CA TYR A 124 21.26 5.25 -5.15
C TYR A 124 22.11 4.66 -6.28
N LYS A 125 22.54 5.47 -7.24
CA LYS A 125 23.39 5.03 -8.36
C LYS A 125 24.71 4.46 -7.89
N TYR A 126 25.28 5.04 -6.84
CA TYR A 126 26.56 4.58 -6.26
C TYR A 126 26.37 3.63 -5.07
N SER A 127 25.16 3.16 -4.83
CA SER A 127 24.89 2.17 -3.79
C SER A 127 25.36 0.77 -4.22
N ASP A 128 25.95 0.02 -3.28
CA ASP A 128 26.31 -1.40 -3.48
C ASP A 128 25.10 -2.31 -3.70
N GLN A 129 23.88 -1.78 -3.56
CA GLN A 129 22.65 -2.53 -3.65
C GLN A 129 22.03 -2.38 -5.05
N SER A 130 22.11 -3.44 -5.85
CA SER A 130 21.57 -3.46 -7.23
C SER A 130 20.11 -3.00 -7.34
N ILE A 131 19.29 -3.29 -6.31
CA ILE A 131 17.88 -2.86 -6.26
C ILE A 131 17.76 -1.34 -6.31
N PHE A 132 18.64 -0.61 -5.60
CA PHE A 132 18.62 0.85 -5.59
C PHE A 132 19.27 1.46 -6.82
N SER A 133 20.26 0.78 -7.42
CA SER A 133 20.79 1.18 -8.74
C SER A 133 19.72 1.09 -9.83
N ASP A 134 18.93 0.02 -9.85
CA ASP A 134 17.79 -0.11 -10.77
C ASP A 134 16.71 0.95 -10.48
N PHE A 135 16.46 1.23 -9.20
CA PHE A 135 15.52 2.27 -8.80
C PHE A 135 16.01 3.68 -9.18
N ALA A 136 17.31 3.95 -9.12
CA ALA A 136 17.89 5.19 -9.62
C ALA A 136 17.61 5.41 -11.11
N LEU A 137 17.71 4.36 -11.94
CA LEU A 137 17.35 4.44 -13.36
C LEU A 137 15.85 4.75 -13.55
N PHE A 138 14.99 4.16 -12.73
CA PHE A 138 13.56 4.47 -12.73
C PHE A 138 13.31 5.94 -12.35
N LEU A 139 13.97 6.47 -11.32
CA LEU A 139 13.86 7.88 -10.91
C LEU A 139 14.34 8.83 -12.00
N ILE A 140 15.44 8.52 -12.67
CA ILE A 140 15.97 9.30 -13.80
C ILE A 140 14.93 9.38 -14.91
N LYS A 141 14.35 8.23 -15.29
CA LYS A 141 13.34 8.16 -16.36
C LYS A 141 12.06 8.94 -16.02
N ASN A 142 11.69 8.98 -14.76
CA ASN A 142 10.44 9.62 -14.29
C ASN A 142 10.69 10.93 -13.52
N LYS A 143 11.80 11.59 -13.77
CA LYS A 143 12.23 12.79 -13.04
C LYS A 143 11.21 13.91 -13.12
N GLU A 144 10.77 14.25 -14.32
CA GLU A 144 9.79 15.31 -14.56
C GLU A 144 8.43 15.02 -13.90
N PRO A 145 7.79 13.84 -14.09
CA PRO A 145 6.57 13.49 -13.37
C PRO A 145 6.72 13.53 -11.84
N ILE A 146 7.88 13.14 -11.30
CA ILE A 146 8.14 13.20 -9.87
C ILE A 146 8.18 14.64 -9.39
N VAL A 147 8.93 15.53 -10.05
CA VAL A 147 8.99 16.95 -9.71
C VAL A 147 7.60 17.57 -9.79
N ASN A 148 6.86 17.30 -10.86
CA ASN A 148 5.49 17.80 -11.05
C ASN A 148 4.53 17.33 -9.95
N SER A 149 4.78 16.16 -9.33
CA SER A 149 3.95 15.66 -8.23
C SER A 149 4.06 16.49 -6.95
N PHE A 150 5.09 17.33 -6.83
CA PHE A 150 5.27 18.25 -5.70
C PHE A 150 4.57 19.60 -5.89
N ILE A 151 4.05 19.89 -7.09
CA ILE A 151 3.28 21.12 -7.34
C ILE A 151 2.05 21.12 -6.43
N LYS A 152 1.93 22.18 -5.64
CA LYS A 152 0.78 22.41 -4.76
C LYS A 152 -0.30 23.16 -5.54
N VAL A 153 -1.49 22.57 -5.60
CA VAL A 153 -2.68 23.20 -6.18
C VAL A 153 -3.69 23.57 -5.11
N LYS A 154 -4.41 24.64 -5.33
CA LYS A 154 -5.47 25.08 -4.45
C LYS A 154 -6.67 24.13 -4.60
N VAL A 155 -7.03 23.48 -3.53
CA VAL A 155 -8.15 22.52 -3.49
C VAL A 155 -9.28 23.09 -2.63
N TYR A 156 -10.48 23.05 -3.17
CA TYR A 156 -11.69 23.44 -2.47
C TYR A 156 -12.36 22.19 -1.89
N ARG A 157 -12.49 22.11 -0.60
CA ARG A 157 -13.26 21.08 0.06
C ARG A 157 -14.59 21.65 0.54
N LYS A 158 -15.65 21.27 -0.13
CA LYS A 158 -17.03 21.61 0.28
C LYS A 158 -17.54 20.51 1.21
N SER A 159 -17.56 20.79 2.50
CA SER A 159 -18.26 19.96 3.48
C SER A 159 -19.62 20.62 3.78
N ALA A 160 -20.62 19.83 4.22
CA ALA A 160 -21.94 20.34 4.57
C ALA A 160 -21.93 21.41 5.68
N ARG A 161 -20.80 21.57 6.39
CA ARG A 161 -20.64 22.51 7.51
C ARG A 161 -19.55 23.56 7.32
N ASN A 162 -18.54 23.32 6.46
CA ASN A 162 -17.43 24.26 6.26
C ASN A 162 -16.91 24.17 4.82
N GLU A 163 -16.67 25.34 4.21
CA GLU A 163 -15.87 25.46 3.00
C GLU A 163 -14.45 25.76 3.43
N GLN A 164 -13.52 24.86 3.12
CA GLN A 164 -12.10 25.05 3.41
C GLN A 164 -11.29 25.03 2.12
N GLU A 165 -10.50 26.06 1.94
CA GLU A 165 -9.46 26.13 0.92
C GLU A 165 -8.15 25.65 1.53
N TYR A 166 -7.48 24.74 0.87
CA TYR A 166 -6.16 24.29 1.27
C TYR A 166 -5.30 23.98 0.06
N TYR A 167 -3.99 24.06 0.24
CA TYR A 167 -3.03 23.67 -0.79
C TYR A 167 -2.68 22.20 -0.60
N ALA A 168 -2.79 21.41 -1.65
CA ALA A 168 -2.42 20.00 -1.66
C ALA A 168 -1.57 19.69 -2.88
N ARG A 169 -0.70 18.70 -2.76
CA ARG A 169 0.06 18.20 -3.91
C ARG A 169 -0.88 17.62 -4.97
N LEU A 170 -0.50 17.84 -6.23
CA LEU A 170 -1.22 17.23 -7.34
C LEU A 170 -1.23 15.70 -7.18
N SER A 171 -2.40 15.11 -7.18
CA SER A 171 -2.54 13.66 -7.01
C SER A 171 -3.57 13.08 -7.96
N ASN A 172 -3.42 11.80 -8.29
CA ASN A 172 -4.38 11.05 -9.10
C ASN A 172 -5.67 10.67 -8.36
N ARG A 173 -5.83 11.05 -7.07
CA ARG A 173 -7.03 10.72 -6.28
C ARG A 173 -8.36 11.06 -6.97
N PRO A 174 -8.52 12.23 -7.63
CA PRO A 174 -9.75 12.52 -8.37
C PRO A 174 -10.01 11.51 -9.49
N MET A 175 -8.95 11.13 -10.23
CA MET A 175 -9.05 10.15 -11.32
C MET A 175 -9.30 8.74 -10.80
N GLU A 176 -8.68 8.36 -9.69
CA GLU A 176 -8.95 7.07 -9.02
C GLU A 176 -10.38 6.99 -8.52
N SER A 177 -10.89 8.06 -7.91
CA SER A 177 -12.28 8.15 -7.48
C SER A 177 -13.23 8.06 -8.67
N PHE A 178 -12.90 8.73 -9.79
CA PHE A 178 -13.66 8.64 -11.01
C PHE A 178 -13.65 7.23 -11.61
N ASN A 179 -12.50 6.59 -11.68
CA ASN A 179 -12.33 5.23 -12.20
C ASN A 179 -12.99 4.16 -11.31
N ARG A 180 -13.27 4.47 -10.05
CA ARG A 180 -14.01 3.59 -9.14
C ARG A 180 -15.50 3.52 -9.48
N LYS A 181 -16.10 4.62 -9.93
CA LYS A 181 -17.54 4.69 -10.27
C LYS A 181 -18.03 3.58 -11.19
N PRO A 182 -17.35 3.25 -12.33
CA PRO A 182 -17.73 2.13 -13.17
C PRO A 182 -17.74 0.78 -12.45
N LYS A 183 -16.78 0.57 -11.56
CA LYS A 183 -16.67 -0.67 -10.77
C LYS A 183 -17.81 -0.79 -9.76
N ASP A 184 -18.16 0.30 -9.11
CA ASP A 184 -19.25 0.34 -8.13
C ASP A 184 -20.60 0.13 -8.83
N LEU A 185 -20.84 0.80 -9.98
CA LEU A 185 -22.04 0.58 -10.80
C LEU A 185 -22.17 -0.89 -11.24
N LYS A 186 -21.07 -1.54 -11.63
CA LYS A 186 -21.07 -2.95 -12.00
C LYS A 186 -21.41 -3.86 -10.82
N ARG A 187 -20.93 -3.55 -9.62
CA ARG A 187 -21.22 -4.31 -8.40
C ARG A 187 -22.70 -4.16 -7.98
N GLU A 188 -23.19 -2.93 -7.93
CA GLU A 188 -24.57 -2.63 -7.55
C GLU A 188 -25.60 -3.24 -8.51
N SER A 189 -25.25 -3.32 -9.79
CA SER A 189 -26.12 -3.88 -10.83
C SER A 189 -25.97 -5.39 -11.01
N ARG A 190 -25.22 -6.08 -10.14
CA ARG A 190 -24.91 -7.52 -10.24
C ARG A 190 -24.32 -7.95 -11.60
N GLY A 191 -23.63 -7.03 -12.25
CA GLY A 191 -23.03 -7.19 -13.55
C GLY A 191 -23.90 -6.67 -14.70
N PHE A 192 -23.23 -6.35 -15.80
CA PHE A 192 -23.88 -5.96 -17.05
C PHE A 192 -23.38 -6.92 -18.16
N SER A 193 -24.32 -7.43 -18.94
CA SER A 193 -24.01 -8.28 -20.09
C SER A 193 -23.71 -7.50 -21.36
N ASP A 194 -24.27 -6.28 -21.47
CA ASP A 194 -24.15 -5.42 -22.65
C ASP A 194 -23.17 -4.25 -22.37
N PHE A 195 -22.13 -4.15 -23.22
CA PHE A 195 -21.13 -3.10 -23.15
C PHE A 195 -21.70 -1.70 -23.41
N ASN A 196 -22.58 -1.56 -24.41
CA ASN A 196 -23.16 -0.26 -24.77
C ASN A 196 -24.08 0.26 -23.66
N TYR A 197 -24.86 -0.60 -23.07
CA TYR A 197 -25.69 -0.27 -21.93
C TYR A 197 -24.85 0.18 -20.74
N THR A 198 -23.79 -0.56 -20.43
CA THR A 198 -22.82 -0.24 -19.34
C THR A 198 -22.17 1.11 -19.60
N ARG A 199 -21.65 1.33 -20.81
CA ARG A 199 -21.02 2.59 -21.22
C ARG A 199 -21.98 3.78 -21.05
N ASN A 200 -23.19 3.65 -21.57
CA ASN A 200 -24.18 4.72 -21.49
C ASN A 200 -24.54 5.06 -20.03
N ARG A 201 -24.65 4.05 -19.18
CA ARG A 201 -24.95 4.24 -17.76
C ARG A 201 -23.79 4.89 -17.01
N ILE A 202 -22.55 4.55 -17.33
CA ILE A 202 -21.36 5.20 -16.78
C ILE A 202 -21.31 6.66 -17.21
N LEU A 203 -21.44 6.92 -18.52
CA LEU A 203 -21.45 8.29 -19.05
C LEU A 203 -22.57 9.14 -18.43
N TRP A 204 -23.72 8.55 -18.22
CA TRP A 204 -24.84 9.25 -17.57
C TRP A 204 -24.53 9.55 -16.09
N ALA A 205 -24.00 8.59 -15.33
CA ALA A 205 -23.68 8.74 -13.91
C ALA A 205 -22.51 9.71 -13.63
N THR A 206 -21.69 9.99 -14.64
CA THR A 206 -20.52 10.87 -14.55
C THR A 206 -20.75 12.28 -15.09
N ARG A 207 -21.95 12.60 -15.54
CA ARG A 207 -22.31 13.96 -15.97
C ARG A 207 -22.40 14.89 -14.76
N ASP A 208 -22.05 16.16 -14.96
CA ASP A 208 -22.13 17.18 -13.92
C ASP A 208 -23.55 17.41 -13.40
N ASN A 209 -24.55 17.26 -14.29
CA ASN A 209 -25.97 17.36 -13.98
C ASN A 209 -26.75 16.15 -14.51
N PRO A 210 -26.65 14.98 -13.84
CA PRO A 210 -27.40 13.80 -14.27
C PRO A 210 -28.87 14.00 -14.02
N SER A 211 -29.72 14.11 -15.06
CA SER A 211 -31.18 14.14 -14.93
C SER A 211 -31.77 12.75 -15.20
N VAL A 212 -32.70 12.36 -14.34
CA VAL A 212 -33.47 11.14 -14.47
C VAL A 212 -34.62 11.38 -15.42
N ARG A 213 -34.64 11.57 -16.60
CA ARG A 213 -35.69 11.88 -17.56
C ARG A 213 -35.64 13.29 -18.13
N GLY A 214 -34.48 13.91 -18.23
CA GLY A 214 -34.29 15.16 -18.94
C GLY A 214 -34.73 16.42 -18.21
N ILE A 215 -35.62 16.35 -17.22
CA ILE A 215 -36.10 17.50 -16.46
C ILE A 215 -35.96 17.22 -14.96
N PRO A 216 -35.13 17.96 -14.21
CA PRO A 216 -35.06 17.84 -12.76
C PRO A 216 -36.39 18.22 -12.15
N LYS A 217 -37.01 17.35 -11.38
CA LYS A 217 -38.21 17.72 -10.63
C LYS A 217 -37.84 18.76 -9.57
N PRO A 218 -38.61 19.85 -9.45
CA PRO A 218 -38.41 20.83 -8.38
C PRO A 218 -38.50 20.16 -7.00
N LYS A 219 -37.68 20.64 -6.05
CA LYS A 219 -37.60 20.06 -4.70
C LYS A 219 -38.96 19.87 -4.01
N ASP A 220 -39.91 20.72 -4.34
CA ASP A 220 -41.28 20.69 -3.78
C ASP A 220 -42.13 19.53 -4.35
N GLU A 221 -41.90 19.12 -5.59
CA GLU A 221 -42.55 17.94 -6.16
C GLU A 221 -41.96 16.64 -5.62
N ILE A 222 -40.65 16.59 -5.33
CA ILE A 222 -40.01 15.45 -4.71
C ILE A 222 -40.53 15.20 -3.30
N LYS A 223 -40.87 16.27 -2.57
CA LYS A 223 -41.45 16.18 -1.22
C LYS A 223 -42.93 15.74 -1.22
N LYS A 224 -43.70 16.07 -2.26
CA LYS A 224 -45.11 15.65 -2.40
C LYS A 224 -45.27 14.15 -2.68
N ASN A 225 -44.27 13.53 -3.27
CA ASN A 225 -44.24 12.08 -3.54
C ASN A 225 -43.60 11.28 -2.39
N LYS A 226 -43.74 11.67 -1.13
CA LYS A 226 -43.50 10.75 -0.01
C LYS A 226 -44.43 9.56 -0.21
N GLY A 227 -43.85 8.46 -0.62
CA GLY A 227 -44.57 7.24 -0.94
C GLY A 227 -45.59 6.90 0.14
N LYS A 228 -46.76 6.40 -0.28
CA LYS A 228 -47.80 5.89 0.62
C LYS A 228 -47.15 5.11 1.74
N LYS A 229 -47.41 5.48 3.00
CA LYS A 229 -46.94 4.70 4.16
C LYS A 229 -47.28 3.24 3.86
N ARG A 230 -46.32 2.36 3.87
CA ARG A 230 -46.56 0.92 3.79
C ARG A 230 -47.54 0.56 4.90
N GLY A 231 -48.73 0.09 4.52
CA GLY A 231 -49.68 -0.40 5.47
C GLY A 231 -49.05 -1.50 6.33
N SER A 232 -49.50 -1.60 7.58
CA SER A 232 -49.06 -2.65 8.48
C SER A 232 -49.22 -4.01 7.81
N TYR A 233 -48.20 -4.85 7.89
CA TYR A 233 -48.22 -6.22 7.37
C TYR A 233 -49.26 -7.00 8.20
N ASN A 234 -50.46 -7.16 7.71
CA ASN A 234 -51.44 -8.04 8.35
C ASN A 234 -50.93 -9.48 8.22
N LYS A 235 -50.42 -10.05 9.30
CA LYS A 235 -50.24 -11.47 9.42
C LYS A 235 -51.60 -12.13 9.19
N LYS A 236 -51.83 -12.77 8.04
CA LYS A 236 -52.91 -13.72 7.88
C LYS A 236 -52.67 -14.83 8.91
N LYS A 237 -53.65 -15.01 9.78
CA LYS A 237 -53.77 -16.18 10.65
C LYS A 237 -53.95 -17.45 9.82
#